data_ee99f48254a41a29fdc67c63bf398cb4
#
_entry.id   ee99f48254a41a29fdc67c63bf398cb4
#
_cell.length_a   1.000
_cell.length_b   1.000
_cell.length_c   1.000
_cell.angle_alpha   90.00
_cell.angle_beta   90.00
_cell.angle_gamma   90.00
#
_symmetry.space_group_name_H-M   'P 1'
#
loop_
_entity.id
_entity.type
_entity.pdbx_description
1 polymer ?
#
loop_
_entity_poly.entity_id
_entity_poly.type
_entity_poly.pdbx_seq_one_letter_code
_entity_poly.pdbx_strand_id
1 'polypeptide(L)'
;ARSSEAEVWEQILSDLTDCINEPNLPGKYAQGNSSYGRITKGAAYAFRGYTYQFMGDYAKALADFEAIEGLGYALYSPSNGVKGNRDFFQLFKPANEQCDEMIFSVQCVETSGMGNPRGINYGNRCTGGSAWNNYLPNPAFVEMYECADGSEFDWEKYCPGWHSMTPQERVAFFLRDGLQSGKGEWGTTEATSNYQALYNNMVSYGADMSKYLDQGNEARIRQAYEDRDPRLMQSIITPYSTYDGNQAGVGNHTWTLRWPYILDAGEPYDIRTDTNSKFYYLWRKYVTENDECTTRWVYSEDIILCRYAEILLRRAECLNELGRTSEAVAFVNRIRQRVGHVLLNDQAYPATIVSGQEDMRQRIRKEFYVELGGEDSMFFNELRWGTWYDRK
;
A
#
# COMPACT_ATOMS: atom_id res chain seq x y z
N ALA A 1 -16.91 -31.40 -23.06
CA ALA A 1 -17.46 -30.07 -23.39
C ALA A 1 -17.16 -29.13 -22.21
N ARG A 2 -16.92 -27.87 -22.47
CA ARG A 2 -16.83 -26.86 -21.40
C ARG A 2 -18.24 -26.49 -20.96
N SER A 3 -18.45 -26.32 -19.65
CA SER A 3 -19.68 -25.74 -19.13
C SER A 3 -19.84 -24.29 -19.57
N SER A 4 -21.05 -23.81 -19.67
CA SER A 4 -21.34 -22.40 -19.90
C SER A 4 -20.93 -21.54 -18.71
N GLU A 5 -20.75 -20.27 -18.92
CA GLU A 5 -20.44 -19.31 -17.83
C GLU A 5 -21.54 -19.35 -16.75
N ALA A 6 -22.80 -19.38 -17.15
CA ALA A 6 -23.93 -19.46 -16.22
C ALA A 6 -23.89 -20.71 -15.34
N GLU A 7 -23.63 -21.90 -15.92
CA GLU A 7 -23.49 -23.14 -15.15
C GLU A 7 -22.33 -23.06 -14.14
N VAL A 8 -21.23 -22.39 -14.49
CA VAL A 8 -20.11 -22.21 -13.57
C VAL A 8 -20.48 -21.28 -12.41
N TRP A 9 -21.16 -20.15 -12.69
CA TRP A 9 -21.65 -19.26 -11.64
C TRP A 9 -22.64 -19.95 -10.69
N GLU A 10 -23.59 -20.73 -11.23
CA GLU A 10 -24.55 -21.50 -10.44
C GLU A 10 -23.83 -22.51 -9.51
N GLN A 11 -22.84 -23.23 -10.02
CA GLN A 11 -22.06 -24.17 -9.22
C GLN A 11 -21.29 -23.46 -8.09
N ILE A 12 -20.60 -22.37 -8.37
CA ILE A 12 -19.87 -21.59 -7.35
C ILE A 12 -20.83 -21.13 -6.25
N LEU A 13 -21.98 -20.58 -6.61
CA LEU A 13 -22.97 -20.10 -5.65
C LEU A 13 -23.57 -21.25 -4.82
N SER A 14 -23.79 -22.42 -5.43
CA SER A 14 -24.27 -23.61 -4.74
C SER A 14 -23.26 -24.10 -3.71
N ASP A 15 -22.00 -24.29 -4.12
CA ASP A 15 -20.93 -24.81 -3.25
C ASP A 15 -20.70 -23.88 -2.04
N LEU A 16 -20.68 -22.57 -2.27
CA LEU A 16 -20.52 -21.58 -1.19
C LEU A 16 -21.76 -21.53 -0.27
N THR A 17 -22.96 -21.76 -0.82
CA THR A 17 -24.19 -21.83 -0.03
C THR A 17 -24.20 -23.09 0.86
N ASP A 18 -23.74 -24.22 0.36
CA ASP A 18 -23.59 -25.45 1.14
C ASP A 18 -22.59 -25.25 2.29
N CYS A 19 -21.47 -24.58 2.04
CA CYS A 19 -20.52 -24.19 3.09
C CYS A 19 -21.16 -23.31 4.17
N ILE A 20 -21.94 -22.30 3.79
CA ILE A 20 -22.63 -21.41 4.73
C ILE A 20 -23.65 -22.16 5.58
N ASN A 21 -24.35 -23.12 4.98
CA ASN A 21 -25.38 -23.92 5.64
C ASN A 21 -24.81 -25.06 6.49
N GLU A 22 -23.52 -25.40 6.35
CA GLU A 22 -22.90 -26.47 7.15
C GLU A 22 -22.88 -26.06 8.65
N PRO A 23 -23.63 -26.79 9.52
CA PRO A 23 -23.77 -26.38 10.91
C PRO A 23 -22.49 -26.46 11.73
N ASN A 24 -21.55 -27.31 11.35
CA ASN A 24 -20.27 -27.47 12.04
C ASN A 24 -19.17 -26.56 11.52
N LEU A 25 -19.38 -25.82 10.42
CA LEU A 25 -18.42 -24.86 9.91
C LEU A 25 -18.44 -23.61 10.81
N PRO A 26 -17.32 -23.23 11.46
CA PRO A 26 -17.29 -22.05 12.32
C PRO A 26 -17.41 -20.77 11.51
N GLY A 27 -17.94 -19.72 12.12
CA GLY A 27 -17.96 -18.37 11.54
C GLY A 27 -16.57 -17.79 11.36
N LYS A 28 -15.69 -18.06 12.34
CA LYS A 28 -14.30 -17.57 12.42
C LYS A 28 -13.52 -18.52 13.33
N TYR A 29 -12.21 -18.64 13.11
CA TYR A 29 -11.30 -19.25 14.08
C TYR A 29 -10.67 -18.16 14.98
N ALA A 30 -10.53 -18.47 16.26
CA ALA A 30 -9.78 -17.61 17.18
C ALA A 30 -8.28 -17.68 16.88
N GLN A 31 -7.56 -16.63 17.22
CA GLN A 31 -6.09 -16.60 17.17
C GLN A 31 -5.49 -17.78 17.95
N GLY A 32 -4.50 -18.45 17.38
CA GLY A 32 -3.84 -19.62 17.97
C GLY A 32 -4.62 -20.93 17.86
N ASN A 33 -5.78 -20.94 17.20
CA ASN A 33 -6.53 -22.18 16.97
C ASN A 33 -5.75 -23.09 16.01
N SER A 34 -5.64 -24.37 16.31
CA SER A 34 -4.93 -25.38 15.48
C SER A 34 -5.52 -25.59 14.09
N SER A 35 -6.76 -25.14 13.87
CA SER A 35 -7.45 -25.17 12.57
C SER A 35 -7.39 -23.84 11.84
N TYR A 36 -6.65 -22.85 12.35
CA TYR A 36 -6.48 -21.57 11.66
C TYR A 36 -5.94 -21.79 10.24
N GLY A 37 -6.38 -20.98 9.27
CA GLY A 37 -6.05 -21.18 7.84
C GLY A 37 -7.04 -22.09 7.08
N ARG A 38 -7.93 -22.81 7.78
CA ARG A 38 -9.03 -23.52 7.11
C ARG A 38 -10.17 -22.57 6.78
N ILE A 39 -11.00 -22.98 5.80
CA ILE A 39 -12.19 -22.23 5.40
C ILE A 39 -13.14 -22.00 6.59
N THR A 40 -13.84 -20.88 6.61
CA THR A 40 -14.84 -20.48 7.61
C THR A 40 -16.11 -20.00 6.91
N LYS A 41 -17.22 -19.86 7.65
CA LYS A 41 -18.42 -19.20 7.10
C LYS A 41 -18.12 -17.76 6.68
N GLY A 42 -17.23 -17.04 7.40
CA GLY A 42 -16.82 -15.70 7.01
C GLY A 42 -16.18 -15.65 5.63
N ALA A 43 -15.29 -16.61 5.33
CA ALA A 43 -14.70 -16.73 4.00
C ALA A 43 -15.74 -17.14 2.94
N ALA A 44 -16.64 -18.09 3.26
CA ALA A 44 -17.69 -18.51 2.34
C ALA A 44 -18.65 -17.34 1.98
N TYR A 45 -19.07 -16.55 2.97
CA TYR A 45 -19.85 -15.33 2.71
C TYR A 45 -19.07 -14.32 1.88
N ALA A 46 -17.80 -14.09 2.17
CA ALA A 46 -16.97 -13.16 1.40
C ALA A 46 -16.91 -13.55 -0.08
N PHE A 47 -16.55 -14.79 -0.38
CA PHE A 47 -16.42 -15.24 -1.77
C PHE A 47 -17.78 -15.34 -2.49
N ARG A 48 -18.89 -15.67 -1.81
CA ARG A 48 -20.22 -15.64 -2.41
C ARG A 48 -20.65 -14.20 -2.71
N GLY A 49 -20.40 -13.26 -1.80
CA GLY A 49 -20.62 -11.86 -2.00
C GLY A 49 -19.79 -11.29 -3.17
N TYR A 50 -18.51 -11.70 -3.31
CA TYR A 50 -17.68 -11.35 -4.47
C TYR A 50 -18.28 -11.86 -5.78
N THR A 51 -18.78 -13.09 -5.78
CA THR A 51 -19.45 -13.70 -6.94
C THR A 51 -20.69 -12.91 -7.33
N TYR A 52 -21.59 -12.60 -6.38
CA TYR A 52 -22.78 -11.77 -6.64
C TYR A 52 -22.39 -10.38 -7.14
N GLN A 53 -21.36 -9.75 -6.56
CA GLN A 53 -20.88 -8.44 -6.99
C GLN A 53 -20.33 -8.47 -8.41
N PHE A 54 -19.62 -9.55 -8.79
CA PHE A 54 -19.12 -9.75 -10.15
C PHE A 54 -20.24 -9.90 -11.17
N MET A 55 -21.35 -10.55 -10.75
CA MET A 55 -22.57 -10.71 -11.56
C MET A 55 -23.45 -9.44 -11.58
N GLY A 56 -23.11 -8.38 -10.81
CA GLY A 56 -23.89 -7.15 -10.71
C GLY A 56 -25.08 -7.23 -9.74
N ASP A 57 -25.22 -8.33 -8.97
CA ASP A 57 -26.28 -8.48 -7.96
C ASP A 57 -25.83 -7.86 -6.63
N TYR A 58 -25.79 -6.52 -6.58
CA TYR A 58 -25.32 -5.77 -5.41
C TYR A 58 -26.19 -5.99 -4.17
N ALA A 59 -27.47 -6.33 -4.34
CA ALA A 59 -28.37 -6.58 -3.20
C ALA A 59 -28.00 -7.87 -2.45
N LYS A 60 -27.76 -8.97 -3.18
CA LYS A 60 -27.32 -10.22 -2.57
C LYS A 60 -25.90 -10.14 -2.05
N ALA A 61 -25.00 -9.47 -2.79
CA ALA A 61 -23.64 -9.23 -2.32
C ALA A 61 -23.63 -8.47 -0.99
N LEU A 62 -24.43 -7.42 -0.86
CA LEU A 62 -24.56 -6.63 0.37
C LEU A 62 -25.02 -7.52 1.55
N ALA A 63 -26.03 -8.35 1.35
CA ALA A 63 -26.55 -9.24 2.39
C ALA A 63 -25.46 -10.22 2.90
N ASP A 64 -24.64 -10.77 2.01
CA ASP A 64 -23.54 -11.64 2.38
C ASP A 64 -22.44 -10.88 3.16
N PHE A 65 -22.07 -9.68 2.72
CA PHE A 65 -21.09 -8.85 3.42
C PHE A 65 -21.61 -8.36 4.79
N GLU A 66 -22.90 -8.12 4.93
CA GLU A 66 -23.53 -7.78 6.22
C GLU A 66 -23.49 -8.97 7.19
N ALA A 67 -23.68 -10.19 6.70
CA ALA A 67 -23.59 -11.40 7.54
C ALA A 67 -22.21 -11.59 8.19
N ILE A 68 -21.14 -11.12 7.56
CA ILE A 68 -19.77 -11.21 8.10
C ILE A 68 -19.59 -10.36 9.36
N GLU A 69 -20.27 -9.21 9.47
CA GLU A 69 -20.14 -8.32 10.63
C GLU A 69 -20.51 -9.01 11.96
N GLY A 70 -21.51 -9.89 11.94
CA GLY A 70 -21.94 -10.65 13.10
C GLY A 70 -20.99 -11.79 13.52
N LEU A 71 -19.95 -12.09 12.75
CA LEU A 71 -19.02 -13.19 13.00
C LEU A 71 -17.79 -12.80 13.84
N GLY A 72 -17.69 -11.53 14.25
CA GLY A 72 -16.63 -11.06 15.13
C GLY A 72 -15.33 -10.62 14.40
N TYR A 73 -15.41 -10.34 13.09
CA TYR A 73 -14.34 -9.69 12.35
C TYR A 73 -14.32 -8.18 12.62
N ALA A 74 -13.14 -7.59 12.69
CA ALA A 74 -12.95 -6.18 12.97
C ALA A 74 -11.67 -5.64 12.31
N LEU A 75 -11.61 -4.33 12.04
CA LEU A 75 -10.36 -3.69 11.62
C LEU A 75 -9.29 -3.82 12.71
N TYR A 76 -8.08 -4.11 12.30
CA TYR A 76 -6.91 -4.03 13.17
C TYR A 76 -6.59 -2.56 13.47
N SER A 77 -6.90 -2.12 14.68
CA SER A 77 -6.73 -0.72 15.10
C SER A 77 -6.44 -0.62 16.61
N PRO A 78 -5.33 -1.21 17.10
CA PRO A 78 -4.99 -1.15 18.53
C PRO A 78 -4.81 0.27 19.07
N SER A 79 -4.44 1.23 18.20
CA SER A 79 -4.29 2.65 18.56
C SER A 79 -5.58 3.47 18.45
N ASN A 80 -6.72 2.84 18.11
CA ASN A 80 -8.02 3.52 17.99
C ASN A 80 -8.01 4.77 17.10
N GLY A 81 -7.26 4.78 16.02
CA GLY A 81 -7.22 5.88 15.05
C GLY A 81 -6.46 7.13 15.50
N VAL A 82 -5.61 7.03 16.52
CA VAL A 82 -4.74 8.14 16.92
C VAL A 82 -3.88 8.57 15.74
N LYS A 83 -3.85 9.87 15.46
CA LYS A 83 -3.05 10.42 14.36
C LYS A 83 -1.57 10.08 14.53
N GLY A 84 -0.93 9.62 13.47
CA GLY A 84 0.47 9.22 13.47
C GLY A 84 0.70 7.79 13.98
N ASN A 85 -0.37 7.00 14.20
CA ASN A 85 -0.23 5.58 14.52
C ASN A 85 0.40 4.80 13.36
N ARG A 86 0.87 3.58 13.65
CA ARG A 86 1.43 2.65 12.68
C ARG A 86 0.60 1.37 12.53
N ASP A 87 -0.68 1.40 12.89
CA ASP A 87 -1.54 0.22 12.90
C ASP A 87 -1.64 -0.44 11.51
N PHE A 88 -1.74 0.38 10.46
CA PHE A 88 -1.80 -0.14 9.10
C PHE A 88 -0.51 -0.86 8.68
N PHE A 89 0.64 -0.34 9.07
CA PHE A 89 1.92 -1.02 8.83
C PHE A 89 2.05 -2.31 9.64
N GLN A 90 1.66 -2.28 10.91
CA GLN A 90 1.74 -3.43 11.82
C GLN A 90 0.79 -4.56 11.41
N LEU A 91 -0.33 -4.24 10.76
CA LEU A 91 -1.29 -5.23 10.25
C LEU A 91 -0.62 -6.32 9.39
N PHE A 92 0.40 -5.95 8.61
CA PHE A 92 1.08 -6.83 7.66
C PHE A 92 2.33 -7.50 8.21
N LYS A 93 2.48 -7.55 9.53
CA LYS A 93 3.59 -8.23 10.19
C LYS A 93 3.18 -9.62 10.64
N PRO A 94 4.10 -10.62 10.66
CA PRO A 94 3.80 -11.99 11.06
C PRO A 94 3.10 -12.11 12.41
N ALA A 95 3.43 -11.22 13.36
CA ALA A 95 2.80 -11.19 14.67
C ALA A 95 1.29 -10.91 14.67
N ASN A 96 0.75 -10.34 13.57
CA ASN A 96 -0.64 -9.90 13.44
C ASN A 96 -1.41 -10.65 12.35
N GLU A 97 -0.83 -11.66 11.72
CA GLU A 97 -1.46 -12.43 10.62
C GLU A 97 -2.70 -13.23 11.04
N GLN A 98 -2.93 -13.39 12.35
CA GLN A 98 -4.14 -14.03 12.90
C GLN A 98 -5.05 -13.03 13.64
N CYS A 99 -4.92 -11.73 13.40
CA CYS A 99 -5.78 -10.72 14.02
C CYS A 99 -7.21 -10.79 13.48
N ASP A 100 -8.13 -10.07 14.15
CA ASP A 100 -9.55 -10.06 13.82
C ASP A 100 -9.87 -9.51 12.42
N GLU A 101 -8.92 -8.87 11.75
CA GLU A 101 -9.11 -8.40 10.39
C GLU A 101 -8.95 -9.50 9.34
N MET A 102 -8.21 -10.58 9.63
CA MET A 102 -7.93 -11.65 8.67
C MET A 102 -9.11 -12.59 8.54
N ILE A 103 -9.69 -12.70 7.33
CA ILE A 103 -10.82 -13.60 7.02
C ILE A 103 -10.31 -14.90 6.41
N PHE A 104 -9.39 -14.79 5.44
CA PHE A 104 -8.78 -15.96 4.82
C PHE A 104 -7.41 -15.61 4.24
N SER A 105 -6.43 -16.45 4.52
CA SER A 105 -5.05 -16.33 4.03
C SER A 105 -4.44 -17.70 3.73
N VAL A 106 -3.43 -17.72 2.85
CA VAL A 106 -2.57 -18.88 2.66
C VAL A 106 -1.45 -18.77 3.70
N GLN A 107 -1.35 -19.81 4.54
CA GLN A 107 -0.36 -19.84 5.62
C GLN A 107 1.04 -20.07 5.08
N CYS A 108 1.98 -19.22 5.48
CA CYS A 108 3.40 -19.33 5.15
C CYS A 108 4.23 -19.58 6.42
N VAL A 109 5.39 -20.20 6.28
CA VAL A 109 6.31 -20.47 7.39
C VAL A 109 7.76 -20.29 6.94
N GLU A 110 8.65 -19.98 7.88
CA GLU A 110 10.10 -19.83 7.65
C GLU A 110 10.79 -21.18 7.34
N THR A 111 10.28 -21.88 6.33
CA THR A 111 10.83 -23.17 5.90
C THR A 111 11.01 -23.16 4.39
N SER A 112 12.12 -23.70 3.91
CA SER A 112 12.42 -23.79 2.48
C SER A 112 11.26 -24.40 1.68
N GLY A 113 10.78 -23.68 0.68
CA GLY A 113 9.67 -24.07 -0.17
C GLY A 113 8.27 -23.79 0.40
N MET A 114 8.17 -23.24 1.62
CA MET A 114 6.90 -22.88 2.28
C MET A 114 6.82 -21.41 2.67
N GLY A 115 7.80 -20.61 2.31
CA GLY A 115 7.84 -19.17 2.55
C GLY A 115 7.08 -18.36 1.48
N ASN A 116 6.68 -17.16 1.84
CA ASN A 116 6.04 -16.23 0.95
C ASN A 116 7.07 -15.59 -0.02
N PRO A 117 6.92 -15.73 -1.35
CA PRO A 117 7.84 -15.13 -2.32
C PRO A 117 7.70 -13.60 -2.43
N ARG A 118 6.67 -13.00 -1.82
CA ARG A 118 6.43 -11.55 -1.87
C ARG A 118 7.58 -10.79 -1.22
N GLY A 119 8.07 -11.23 -0.07
CA GLY A 119 9.15 -10.57 0.65
C GLY A 119 10.41 -10.37 -0.18
N ILE A 120 10.88 -11.38 -0.93
CA ILE A 120 12.05 -11.22 -1.80
C ILE A 120 11.80 -10.30 -2.99
N ASN A 121 10.56 -10.24 -3.49
CA ASN A 121 10.21 -9.44 -4.68
C ASN A 121 9.89 -7.99 -4.33
N TYR A 122 9.33 -7.72 -3.15
CA TYR A 122 8.97 -6.37 -2.66
C TYR A 122 10.12 -5.72 -1.89
N GLY A 123 10.86 -6.51 -1.11
CA GLY A 123 11.98 -6.02 -0.32
C GLY A 123 13.13 -5.51 -1.18
N ASN A 124 13.88 -4.57 -0.65
CA ASN A 124 15.07 -3.98 -1.28
C ASN A 124 16.38 -4.66 -0.79
N ARG A 125 17.53 -4.18 -1.25
CA ARG A 125 18.85 -4.75 -0.87
C ARG A 125 19.21 -4.61 0.61
N CYS A 126 18.47 -3.79 1.35
CA CYS A 126 18.62 -3.63 2.80
C CYS A 126 17.51 -4.38 3.57
N THR A 127 16.83 -5.35 2.95
CA THR A 127 15.74 -6.12 3.53
C THR A 127 16.12 -7.60 3.58
N GLY A 128 15.89 -8.25 4.71
CA GLY A 128 15.90 -9.70 4.88
C GLY A 128 17.05 -10.44 4.18
N GLY A 129 18.28 -10.02 4.38
CA GLY A 129 19.45 -10.64 3.72
C GLY A 129 19.57 -10.29 2.23
N SER A 130 19.19 -9.09 1.81
CA SER A 130 19.30 -8.54 0.46
C SER A 130 18.25 -9.09 -0.53
N ALA A 131 17.01 -8.65 -0.39
CA ALA A 131 15.93 -8.91 -1.34
C ALA A 131 16.16 -8.20 -2.70
N TRP A 132 15.26 -8.39 -3.66
CA TRP A 132 15.54 -8.09 -5.08
C TRP A 132 14.78 -6.90 -5.67
N ASN A 133 13.75 -6.39 -4.97
CA ASN A 133 12.87 -5.30 -5.44
C ASN A 133 12.41 -5.45 -6.90
N ASN A 134 11.95 -6.65 -7.29
CA ASN A 134 11.47 -6.93 -8.65
C ASN A 134 10.13 -6.23 -8.95
N TYR A 135 9.31 -5.99 -7.94
CA TYR A 135 8.01 -5.31 -8.05
C TYR A 135 8.07 -3.98 -7.34
N LEU A 136 7.83 -2.91 -8.08
CA LEU A 136 7.96 -1.55 -7.61
C LEU A 136 6.60 -0.85 -7.62
N PRO A 137 6.32 0.03 -6.64
CA PRO A 137 5.14 0.88 -6.70
C PRO A 137 5.17 1.79 -7.92
N ASN A 138 4.05 1.84 -8.65
CA ASN A 138 3.90 2.76 -9.76
C ASN A 138 3.77 4.20 -9.24
N PRO A 139 4.45 5.20 -9.82
CA PRO A 139 4.30 6.60 -9.42
C PRO A 139 2.85 7.08 -9.41
N ALA A 140 2.04 6.72 -10.40
CA ALA A 140 0.61 7.07 -10.44
C ALA A 140 -0.17 6.49 -9.24
N PHE A 141 0.20 5.29 -8.75
CA PHE A 141 -0.37 4.74 -7.52
C PHE A 141 0.01 5.60 -6.29
N VAL A 142 1.27 6.04 -6.21
CA VAL A 142 1.73 6.90 -5.11
C VAL A 142 1.00 8.26 -5.13
N GLU A 143 0.67 8.77 -6.30
CA GLU A 143 -0.09 10.02 -6.47
C GLU A 143 -1.57 9.89 -6.09
N MET A 144 -2.13 8.68 -6.02
CA MET A 144 -3.52 8.46 -5.58
C MET A 144 -3.76 8.77 -4.10
N TYR A 145 -2.74 8.72 -3.26
CA TYR A 145 -2.89 9.09 -1.85
C TYR A 145 -3.22 10.58 -1.74
N GLU A 146 -4.34 10.91 -1.09
CA GLU A 146 -4.79 12.28 -0.91
C GLU A 146 -3.85 13.10 -0.03
N CYS A 147 -3.96 14.42 -0.08
CA CYS A 147 -3.37 15.31 0.91
C CYS A 147 -4.04 15.10 2.28
N ALA A 148 -3.38 15.56 3.35
CA ALA A 148 -3.89 15.42 4.72
C ALA A 148 -5.25 16.10 4.95
N ASP A 149 -5.63 17.05 4.09
CA ASP A 149 -6.93 17.75 4.09
C ASP A 149 -7.99 17.08 3.18
N GLY A 150 -7.68 15.92 2.59
CA GLY A 150 -8.55 15.19 1.68
C GLY A 150 -8.60 15.72 0.25
N SER A 151 -7.81 16.74 -0.08
CA SER A 151 -7.66 17.19 -1.46
C SER A 151 -6.81 16.24 -2.31
N GLU A 152 -6.97 16.32 -3.62
CA GLU A 152 -6.08 15.59 -4.53
C GLU A 152 -4.64 16.11 -4.43
N PHE A 153 -3.71 15.18 -4.56
CA PHE A 153 -2.30 15.53 -4.56
C PHE A 153 -1.90 16.18 -5.88
N ASP A 154 -1.10 17.25 -5.77
CA ASP A 154 -0.50 17.92 -6.91
C ASP A 154 0.95 18.32 -6.58
N TRP A 155 1.89 17.86 -7.41
CA TRP A 155 3.29 18.22 -7.30
C TRP A 155 3.55 19.72 -7.43
N GLU A 156 2.72 20.46 -8.15
CA GLU A 156 2.88 21.91 -8.33
C GLU A 156 2.93 22.66 -6.98
N LYS A 157 2.24 22.14 -5.96
CA LYS A 157 2.24 22.70 -4.59
C LYS A 157 3.63 22.70 -3.94
N TYR A 158 4.43 21.67 -4.21
CA TYR A 158 5.76 21.48 -3.59
C TYR A 158 6.90 21.78 -4.56
N CYS A 159 6.66 21.64 -5.84
CA CYS A 159 7.62 21.73 -6.93
C CYS A 159 7.10 22.72 -8.00
N PRO A 160 7.18 24.02 -7.75
CA PRO A 160 6.63 25.04 -8.66
C PRO A 160 7.21 24.95 -10.07
N GLY A 161 6.32 24.89 -11.06
CA GLY A 161 6.63 24.69 -12.48
C GLY A 161 6.55 23.23 -12.94
N TRP A 162 6.16 22.32 -12.07
CA TRP A 162 6.09 20.88 -12.35
C TRP A 162 5.36 20.54 -13.65
N HIS A 163 4.18 21.13 -13.86
CA HIS A 163 3.33 20.81 -15.03
C HIS A 163 3.91 21.30 -16.35
N SER A 164 4.81 22.28 -16.33
CA SER A 164 5.48 22.82 -17.53
C SER A 164 6.79 22.14 -17.88
N MET A 165 7.30 21.26 -17.00
CA MET A 165 8.60 20.63 -17.10
C MET A 165 8.51 19.22 -17.70
N THR A 166 9.54 18.83 -18.43
CA THR A 166 9.74 17.44 -18.86
C THR A 166 10.10 16.53 -17.68
N PRO A 167 9.92 15.21 -17.80
CA PRO A 167 10.36 14.28 -16.77
C PRO A 167 11.84 14.39 -16.38
N GLN A 168 12.71 14.70 -17.34
CA GLN A 168 14.14 14.90 -17.09
C GLN A 168 14.40 16.17 -16.25
N GLU A 169 13.77 17.28 -16.59
CA GLU A 169 13.90 18.54 -15.86
C GLU A 169 13.44 18.41 -14.41
N ARG A 170 12.34 17.68 -14.16
CA ARG A 170 11.76 17.42 -12.82
C ARG A 170 12.71 16.69 -11.87
N VAL A 171 13.70 16.00 -12.40
CA VAL A 171 14.71 15.26 -11.61
C VAL A 171 15.37 16.17 -10.57
N ALA A 172 15.59 17.45 -10.88
CA ALA A 172 16.17 18.42 -9.96
C ALA A 172 15.48 18.49 -8.61
N PHE A 173 14.15 18.24 -8.55
CA PHE A 173 13.39 18.27 -7.31
C PHE A 173 13.72 17.11 -6.36
N PHE A 174 14.16 15.96 -6.89
CA PHE A 174 14.38 14.73 -6.13
C PHE A 174 15.84 14.51 -5.73
N LEU A 175 16.72 15.46 -6.03
CA LEU A 175 18.13 15.33 -5.72
C LEU A 175 18.42 15.62 -4.24
N ARG A 176 19.37 14.89 -3.69
CA ARG A 176 19.88 15.09 -2.33
C ARG A 176 20.47 16.50 -2.16
N ASP A 177 20.49 16.99 -0.95
CA ASP A 177 21.13 18.28 -0.59
C ASP A 177 22.65 18.23 -0.81
N GLY A 178 23.26 19.40 -1.01
CA GLY A 178 24.70 19.60 -1.01
C GLY A 178 25.44 19.27 -2.30
N LEU A 179 24.77 18.94 -3.41
CA LEU A 179 25.44 18.58 -4.66
C LEU A 179 26.24 19.72 -5.28
N GLN A 180 25.77 20.97 -5.11
CA GLN A 180 26.44 22.14 -5.67
C GLN A 180 27.57 22.64 -4.77
N SER A 181 27.36 22.63 -3.46
CA SER A 181 28.36 23.12 -2.48
C SER A 181 29.40 22.07 -2.11
N GLY A 182 29.17 20.81 -2.47
CA GLY A 182 29.95 19.68 -2.00
C GLY A 182 29.79 19.43 -0.50
N LYS A 183 28.75 19.99 0.12
CA LYS A 183 28.47 19.89 1.56
C LYS A 183 27.14 19.18 1.79
N GLY A 184 27.07 17.89 1.47
CA GLY A 184 26.04 17.06 2.10
C GLY A 184 26.29 16.98 3.62
N GLU A 185 25.38 16.46 4.40
CA GLU A 185 25.52 16.21 5.85
C GLU A 185 26.83 15.49 6.24
N TRP A 186 27.56 14.97 5.29
CA TRP A 186 28.67 14.05 5.39
C TRP A 186 30.05 14.63 5.04
N GLY A 187 30.19 15.91 4.96
CA GLY A 187 31.32 16.82 4.80
C GLY A 187 32.76 16.31 4.94
N THR A 188 33.16 15.24 4.26
CA THR A 188 34.57 14.89 4.09
C THR A 188 35.13 15.44 2.78
N THR A 189 36.44 15.73 2.73
CA THR A 189 37.13 16.34 1.56
C THR A 189 37.05 15.43 0.31
N GLU A 190 36.97 14.13 0.45
CA GLU A 190 36.74 13.15 -0.64
C GLU A 190 35.33 13.21 -1.21
N ALA A 191 34.32 13.55 -0.38
CA ALA A 191 32.95 13.73 -0.81
C ALA A 191 32.81 14.89 -1.82
N THR A 192 33.58 15.98 -1.68
CA THR A 192 33.42 17.16 -2.51
C THR A 192 33.61 16.90 -4.00
N SER A 193 34.62 16.12 -4.40
CA SER A 193 34.87 15.78 -5.80
C SER A 193 33.77 14.87 -6.37
N ASN A 194 33.22 13.96 -5.57
CA ASN A 194 32.15 13.08 -5.98
C ASN A 194 30.82 13.83 -6.13
N TYR A 195 30.52 14.78 -5.24
CA TYR A 195 29.30 15.59 -5.33
C TYR A 195 29.29 16.46 -6.59
N GLN A 196 30.41 17.09 -6.96
CA GLN A 196 30.52 17.88 -8.19
C GLN A 196 30.33 17.02 -9.45
N ALA A 197 30.87 15.79 -9.45
CA ALA A 197 30.67 14.84 -10.54
C ALA A 197 29.19 14.42 -10.64
N LEU A 198 28.54 14.16 -9.50
CA LEU A 198 27.10 13.83 -9.46
C LEU A 198 26.25 15.00 -9.95
N TYR A 199 26.55 16.23 -9.53
CA TYR A 199 25.89 17.44 -10.03
C TYR A 199 26.00 17.55 -11.55
N ASN A 200 27.22 17.44 -12.09
CA ASN A 200 27.46 17.50 -13.53
C ASN A 200 26.75 16.39 -14.30
N ASN A 201 26.64 15.19 -13.73
CA ASN A 201 25.89 14.10 -14.33
C ASN A 201 24.40 14.43 -14.41
N MET A 202 23.84 15.10 -13.41
CA MET A 202 22.42 15.50 -13.43
C MET A 202 22.17 16.60 -14.49
N VAL A 203 23.07 17.56 -14.62
CA VAL A 203 23.04 18.55 -15.72
C VAL A 203 23.06 17.84 -17.07
N SER A 204 23.99 16.88 -17.27
CA SER A 204 24.10 16.11 -18.51
C SER A 204 22.88 15.25 -18.79
N TYR A 205 22.18 14.79 -17.76
CA TYR A 205 20.94 14.04 -17.87
C TYR A 205 19.75 14.90 -18.31
N GLY A 206 19.84 16.21 -18.14
CA GLY A 206 18.80 17.19 -18.51
C GLY A 206 17.96 17.69 -17.33
N ALA A 207 18.43 17.52 -16.07
CA ALA A 207 17.79 18.10 -14.91
C ALA A 207 17.83 19.64 -14.96
N ASP A 208 16.71 20.31 -14.70
CA ASP A 208 16.68 21.77 -14.56
C ASP A 208 17.23 22.18 -13.20
N MET A 209 18.55 22.34 -13.13
CA MET A 209 19.25 22.68 -11.90
C MET A 209 18.93 24.10 -11.39
N SER A 210 18.22 24.94 -12.14
CA SER A 210 17.68 26.22 -11.63
C SER A 210 16.57 26.01 -10.60
N LYS A 211 15.95 24.84 -10.58
CA LYS A 211 14.91 24.41 -9.62
C LYS A 211 15.47 23.65 -8.43
N TYR A 212 16.73 23.24 -8.50
CA TYR A 212 17.42 22.55 -7.43
C TYR A 212 17.71 23.50 -6.26
N LEU A 213 17.51 23.03 -5.04
CA LEU A 213 17.92 23.71 -3.81
C LEU A 213 19.11 22.95 -3.22
N ASP A 214 20.26 23.61 -3.11
CA ASP A 214 21.46 22.97 -2.55
C ASP A 214 21.32 22.65 -1.05
N GLN A 215 20.39 23.33 -0.37
CA GLN A 215 19.95 23.04 0.98
C GLN A 215 18.43 23.11 1.05
N GLY A 216 17.81 22.10 1.66
CA GLY A 216 16.35 22.02 1.83
C GLY A 216 15.59 21.34 0.68
N ASN A 217 16.28 20.81 -0.33
CA ASN A 217 15.66 20.05 -1.41
C ASN A 217 15.04 18.74 -0.87
N GLU A 218 15.81 18.01 -0.02
CA GLU A 218 15.33 16.81 0.66
C GLU A 218 14.14 17.11 1.56
N ALA A 219 14.19 18.20 2.33
CA ALA A 219 13.09 18.59 3.22
C ALA A 219 11.81 18.90 2.44
N ARG A 220 11.92 19.63 1.31
CA ARG A 220 10.77 19.93 0.44
C ARG A 220 10.08 18.66 -0.08
N ILE A 221 10.86 17.71 -0.56
CA ILE A 221 10.31 16.44 -1.08
C ILE A 221 9.74 15.57 0.05
N ARG A 222 10.42 15.48 1.19
CA ARG A 222 9.90 14.77 2.34
C ARG A 222 8.55 15.33 2.79
N GLN A 223 8.40 16.65 2.84
CA GLN A 223 7.13 17.29 3.19
C GLN A 223 6.01 16.93 2.21
N ALA A 224 6.29 16.83 0.90
CA ALA A 224 5.31 16.41 -0.10
C ALA A 224 4.73 15.01 0.15
N TYR A 225 5.44 14.13 0.87
CA TYR A 225 4.94 12.82 1.27
C TYR A 225 4.32 12.81 2.67
N GLU A 226 4.84 13.60 3.60
CA GLU A 226 4.34 13.70 4.99
C GLU A 226 2.97 14.39 5.07
N ASP A 227 2.71 15.34 4.18
CA ASP A 227 1.42 16.07 4.08
C ASP A 227 0.30 15.25 3.40
N ARG A 228 0.38 13.93 3.41
CA ARG A 228 -0.50 13.01 2.70
C ARG A 228 -1.29 12.08 3.63
N ASP A 229 -2.18 11.29 3.05
CA ASP A 229 -2.82 10.16 3.71
C ASP A 229 -1.76 9.33 4.47
N PRO A 230 -1.94 9.08 5.78
CA PRO A 230 -0.95 8.38 6.59
C PRO A 230 -0.56 6.98 6.08
N ARG A 231 -1.41 6.34 5.28
CA ARG A 231 -1.11 5.02 4.68
C ARG A 231 0.01 5.09 3.66
N LEU A 232 0.27 6.25 3.05
CA LEU A 232 1.38 6.40 2.11
C LEU A 232 2.71 6.00 2.75
N MET A 233 3.06 6.63 3.87
CA MET A 233 4.32 6.38 4.56
C MET A 233 4.37 5.00 5.22
N GLN A 234 3.21 4.35 5.41
CA GLN A 234 3.11 3.00 5.95
C GLN A 234 3.16 1.91 4.86
N SER A 235 2.88 2.27 3.61
CA SER A 235 2.92 1.35 2.46
C SER A 235 4.19 1.46 1.63
N ILE A 236 4.77 2.65 1.57
CA ILE A 236 5.84 3.02 0.63
C ILE A 236 7.05 3.58 1.40
N ILE A 237 8.24 3.14 1.03
CA ILE A 237 9.47 3.82 1.38
C ILE A 237 9.62 4.96 0.37
N THR A 238 9.27 6.16 0.81
CA THR A 238 9.33 7.36 -0.02
C THR A 238 10.71 7.99 0.03
N PRO A 239 11.09 8.81 -0.95
CA PRO A 239 12.33 9.58 -0.90
C PRO A 239 12.49 10.30 0.44
N TYR A 240 13.69 10.21 1.00
CA TYR A 240 14.10 10.85 2.25
C TYR A 240 13.33 10.39 3.51
N SER A 241 12.47 9.36 3.41
CA SER A 241 11.95 8.66 4.58
C SER A 241 12.95 7.61 5.08
N THR A 242 12.89 7.31 6.37
CA THR A 242 13.75 6.28 6.98
C THR A 242 13.14 4.89 6.90
N TYR A 243 13.98 3.87 6.88
CA TYR A 243 13.64 2.46 6.89
C TYR A 243 14.69 1.70 7.72
N ASP A 244 14.24 0.92 8.70
CA ASP A 244 15.12 0.10 9.53
C ASP A 244 15.25 -1.28 8.90
N GLY A 245 16.40 -1.55 8.29
CA GLY A 245 16.61 -2.73 7.46
C GLY A 245 17.85 -3.53 7.87
N ASN A 246 17.88 -4.79 7.44
CA ASN A 246 19.02 -5.70 7.58
C ASN A 246 19.63 -6.00 6.21
N GLN A 247 20.86 -5.56 5.98
CA GLN A 247 21.60 -5.87 4.77
C GLN A 247 22.62 -6.98 5.03
N ALA A 248 22.65 -7.98 4.17
CA ALA A 248 23.62 -9.07 4.27
C ALA A 248 25.07 -8.55 4.29
N GLY A 249 25.84 -8.95 5.31
CA GLY A 249 27.24 -8.55 5.50
C GLY A 249 27.43 -7.15 6.10
N VAL A 250 26.36 -6.39 6.35
CA VAL A 250 26.38 -5.06 7.00
C VAL A 250 25.66 -5.10 8.34
N GLY A 251 24.46 -5.72 8.39
CA GLY A 251 23.64 -5.83 9.59
C GLY A 251 22.47 -4.85 9.62
N ASN A 252 21.96 -4.60 10.83
CA ASN A 252 20.83 -3.72 11.10
C ASN A 252 21.28 -2.26 11.14
N HIS A 253 20.68 -1.44 10.30
CA HIS A 253 20.90 0.00 10.26
C HIS A 253 19.64 0.74 9.85
N THR A 254 19.61 2.05 10.10
CA THR A 254 18.63 2.96 9.52
C THR A 254 19.10 3.39 8.13
N TRP A 255 18.22 3.23 7.16
CA TRP A 255 18.44 3.51 5.75
C TRP A 255 17.49 4.60 5.26
N THR A 256 17.86 5.29 4.18
CA THR A 256 16.99 6.25 3.53
C THR A 256 17.11 6.17 2.02
N LEU A 257 16.03 6.39 1.30
CA LEU A 257 16.01 6.42 -0.16
C LEU A 257 16.46 7.79 -0.64
N ARG A 258 17.75 7.93 -0.96
CA ARG A 258 18.36 9.16 -1.48
C ARG A 258 18.85 8.97 -2.89
N TRP A 259 18.87 10.05 -3.64
CA TRP A 259 19.37 10.06 -5.00
C TRP A 259 20.09 11.37 -5.34
N PRO A 260 21.24 11.35 -6.05
CA PRO A 260 22.02 10.14 -6.41
C PRO A 260 22.52 9.34 -5.20
N TYR A 261 22.63 8.02 -5.38
CA TYR A 261 23.15 7.09 -4.35
C TYR A 261 24.63 7.40 -4.05
N ILE A 262 25.00 7.38 -2.78
CA ILE A 262 26.37 7.50 -2.31
C ILE A 262 26.70 6.32 -1.40
N LEU A 263 27.72 5.56 -1.78
CA LEU A 263 28.28 4.52 -0.91
C LEU A 263 28.92 5.19 0.32
N ASP A 264 28.72 4.60 1.48
CA ASP A 264 29.31 5.07 2.75
C ASP A 264 28.88 6.48 3.16
N ALA A 265 27.64 6.86 2.83
CA ALA A 265 27.05 8.15 3.21
C ALA A 265 26.98 8.38 4.73
N GLY A 266 27.12 7.32 5.56
CA GLY A 266 26.89 7.37 7.00
C GLY A 266 25.45 7.05 7.38
N GLU A 267 25.14 6.95 8.67
CA GLU A 267 23.79 6.63 9.13
C GLU A 267 22.93 7.91 9.24
N PRO A 268 21.71 7.94 8.67
CA PRO A 268 21.09 6.88 7.89
C PRO A 268 21.79 6.65 6.56
N TYR A 269 22.10 5.38 6.27
CA TYR A 269 22.76 4.98 5.02
C TYR A 269 21.81 5.11 3.81
N ASP A 270 22.37 5.26 2.62
CA ASP A 270 21.56 5.26 1.40
C ASP A 270 21.08 3.82 1.08
N ILE A 271 19.79 3.65 0.80
CA ILE A 271 19.25 2.35 0.40
C ILE A 271 19.89 1.93 -0.92
N ARG A 272 20.59 0.80 -0.89
CA ARG A 272 21.12 0.20 -2.09
C ARG A 272 20.01 -0.49 -2.88
N THR A 273 19.94 -0.19 -4.17
CA THR A 273 19.05 -0.82 -5.14
C THR A 273 19.91 -1.44 -6.26
N ASP A 274 19.32 -2.29 -7.10
CA ASP A 274 20.05 -2.89 -8.22
C ASP A 274 20.46 -1.86 -9.30
N THR A 275 19.80 -0.72 -9.27
CA THR A 275 20.07 0.38 -10.21
C THR A 275 20.25 1.68 -9.42
N ASN A 276 21.36 1.80 -8.72
CA ASN A 276 21.69 2.95 -7.86
C ASN A 276 21.59 4.32 -8.54
N SER A 277 21.62 4.36 -9.86
CA SER A 277 21.49 5.58 -10.67
C SER A 277 20.05 5.92 -11.07
N LYS A 278 19.07 5.13 -10.68
CA LYS A 278 17.66 5.35 -11.02
C LYS A 278 16.85 5.59 -9.77
N PHE A 279 15.92 6.54 -9.87
CA PHE A 279 14.98 6.85 -8.82
C PHE A 279 13.69 6.06 -9.02
N TYR A 280 13.20 5.40 -7.97
CA TYR A 280 11.90 4.72 -7.93
C TYR A 280 11.43 4.53 -6.49
N TYR A 281 10.11 4.30 -6.32
CA TYR A 281 9.54 3.98 -5.03
C TYR A 281 9.79 2.53 -4.65
N LEU A 282 9.88 2.28 -3.35
CA LEU A 282 10.06 0.95 -2.78
C LEU A 282 8.87 0.61 -1.88
N TRP A 283 8.51 -0.66 -1.80
CA TRP A 283 7.50 -1.12 -0.87
C TRP A 283 7.99 -1.07 0.58
N ARG A 284 7.12 -0.67 1.49
CA ARG A 284 7.24 -0.87 2.93
C ARG A 284 6.25 -1.93 3.41
N LYS A 285 5.05 -1.94 2.84
CA LYS A 285 4.02 -2.96 3.08
C LYS A 285 4.55 -4.33 2.67
N TYR A 286 4.39 -5.34 3.50
CA TYR A 286 4.95 -6.70 3.33
C TYR A 286 6.49 -6.77 3.29
N VAL A 287 7.16 -5.78 3.85
CA VAL A 287 8.63 -5.75 3.91
C VAL A 287 9.05 -5.80 5.36
N THR A 288 9.97 -6.74 5.66
CA THR A 288 10.48 -6.95 7.01
C THR A 288 11.43 -5.83 7.42
N GLU A 289 11.45 -5.51 8.71
CA GLU A 289 12.42 -4.58 9.32
C GLU A 289 13.40 -5.34 10.20
N ASN A 290 14.64 -4.87 10.28
CA ASN A 290 15.71 -5.43 11.11
C ASN A 290 15.83 -6.97 10.98
N ASP A 291 15.72 -7.70 12.09
CA ASP A 291 15.89 -9.16 12.17
C ASP A 291 14.55 -9.93 12.05
N GLU A 292 13.45 -9.29 11.66
CA GLU A 292 12.15 -9.97 11.47
C GLU A 292 12.25 -11.14 10.48
N CYS A 293 13.08 -11.04 9.45
CA CYS A 293 13.48 -12.14 8.59
C CYS A 293 14.88 -11.85 8.03
N THR A 294 15.84 -12.73 8.26
CA THR A 294 17.23 -12.57 7.79
C THR A 294 17.54 -13.41 6.56
N THR A 295 16.61 -14.25 6.12
CA THR A 295 16.77 -15.17 4.99
C THR A 295 15.75 -14.88 3.90
N ARG A 296 16.17 -14.23 2.84
CA ARG A 296 15.33 -13.72 1.74
C ARG A 296 14.41 -14.73 1.01
N TRP A 297 14.57 -16.04 1.28
CA TRP A 297 13.81 -17.10 0.62
C TRP A 297 12.67 -17.67 1.48
N VAL A 298 12.57 -17.28 2.74
CA VAL A 298 11.71 -17.94 3.73
C VAL A 298 10.90 -16.94 4.57
N TYR A 299 10.35 -15.93 3.93
CA TYR A 299 9.44 -15.00 4.60
C TYR A 299 8.20 -15.74 5.11
N SER A 300 7.80 -15.49 6.35
CA SER A 300 6.69 -16.17 7.03
C SER A 300 5.35 -15.43 6.91
N GLU A 301 5.33 -14.20 6.41
CA GLU A 301 4.08 -13.46 6.28
C GLU A 301 3.08 -14.20 5.39
N ASP A 302 1.86 -14.37 5.90
CA ASP A 302 0.76 -15.01 5.19
C ASP A 302 0.36 -14.24 3.91
N ILE A 303 -0.08 -14.97 2.89
CA ILE A 303 -0.67 -14.36 1.70
C ILE A 303 -2.16 -14.12 1.96
N ILE A 304 -2.53 -12.88 2.21
CA ILE A 304 -3.91 -12.47 2.49
C ILE A 304 -4.74 -12.59 1.21
N LEU A 305 -5.82 -13.39 1.26
CA LEU A 305 -6.79 -13.52 0.18
C LEU A 305 -8.07 -12.72 0.43
N CYS A 306 -8.40 -12.48 1.70
CA CYS A 306 -9.54 -11.67 2.10
C CYS A 306 -9.34 -11.12 3.50
N ARG A 307 -9.58 -9.84 3.70
CA ARG A 307 -9.56 -9.18 5.01
C ARG A 307 -10.74 -8.22 5.20
N TYR A 308 -11.08 -7.92 6.44
CA TYR A 308 -12.31 -7.21 6.78
C TYR A 308 -12.40 -5.80 6.19
N ALA A 309 -11.27 -5.10 6.01
CA ALA A 309 -11.27 -3.79 5.34
C ALA A 309 -11.80 -3.89 3.90
N GLU A 310 -11.45 -4.95 3.16
CA GLU A 310 -12.00 -5.18 1.82
C GLU A 310 -13.52 -5.39 1.87
N ILE A 311 -14.03 -6.12 2.87
CA ILE A 311 -15.48 -6.29 3.05
C ILE A 311 -16.18 -4.95 3.28
N LEU A 312 -15.59 -4.05 4.07
CA LEU A 312 -16.16 -2.72 4.29
C LEU A 312 -16.22 -1.89 2.99
N LEU A 313 -15.17 -1.93 2.17
CA LEU A 313 -15.16 -1.24 0.86
C LEU A 313 -16.20 -1.83 -0.10
N ARG A 314 -16.32 -3.16 -0.14
CA ARG A 314 -17.32 -3.84 -0.96
C ARG A 314 -18.75 -3.54 -0.50
N ARG A 315 -18.99 -3.42 0.81
CA ARG A 315 -20.28 -2.92 1.35
C ARG A 315 -20.56 -1.50 0.90
N ALA A 316 -19.56 -0.62 1.02
CA ALA A 316 -19.70 0.76 0.56
C ALA A 316 -20.04 0.83 -0.93
N GLU A 317 -19.39 0.02 -1.76
CA GLU A 317 -19.69 -0.06 -3.18
C GLU A 317 -21.11 -0.55 -3.43
N CYS A 318 -21.54 -1.68 -2.82
CA CYS A 318 -22.89 -2.20 -2.98
C CYS A 318 -23.96 -1.17 -2.57
N LEU A 319 -23.78 -0.52 -1.43
CA LEU A 319 -24.68 0.55 -0.96
C LEU A 319 -24.77 1.69 -1.96
N ASN A 320 -23.62 2.15 -2.47
CA ASN A 320 -23.59 3.22 -3.45
C ASN A 320 -24.28 2.83 -4.75
N GLU A 321 -24.03 1.62 -5.29
CA GLU A 321 -24.66 1.15 -6.52
C GLU A 321 -26.18 0.95 -6.35
N LEU A 322 -26.66 0.67 -5.14
CA LEU A 322 -28.08 0.62 -4.78
C LEU A 322 -28.70 2.00 -4.48
N GLY A 323 -27.99 3.11 -4.72
CA GLY A 323 -28.47 4.47 -4.47
C GLY A 323 -28.44 4.92 -3.00
N ARG A 324 -27.83 4.13 -2.10
CA ARG A 324 -27.70 4.40 -0.66
C ARG A 324 -26.36 5.08 -0.34
N THR A 325 -26.02 6.12 -1.11
CA THR A 325 -24.70 6.79 -1.08
C THR A 325 -24.33 7.32 0.31
N SER A 326 -25.29 7.90 1.05
CA SER A 326 -25.02 8.43 2.40
C SER A 326 -24.61 7.34 3.39
N GLU A 327 -25.10 6.12 3.24
CA GLU A 327 -24.73 4.99 4.08
C GLU A 327 -23.35 4.44 3.70
N ALA A 328 -23.00 4.48 2.41
CA ALA A 328 -21.68 4.06 1.91
C ALA A 328 -20.52 4.85 2.55
N VAL A 329 -20.72 6.14 2.80
CA VAL A 329 -19.74 7.03 3.44
C VAL A 329 -19.26 6.49 4.79
N ALA A 330 -20.17 5.93 5.60
CA ALA A 330 -19.81 5.42 6.93
C ALA A 330 -18.77 4.30 6.88
N PHE A 331 -18.84 3.42 5.88
CA PHE A 331 -17.91 2.28 5.74
C PHE A 331 -16.53 2.74 5.28
N VAL A 332 -16.45 3.67 4.36
CA VAL A 332 -15.18 4.30 3.97
C VAL A 332 -14.56 5.04 5.15
N ASN A 333 -15.36 5.76 5.92
CA ASN A 333 -14.88 6.50 7.08
C ASN A 333 -14.32 5.60 8.20
N ARG A 334 -14.84 4.38 8.37
CA ARG A 334 -14.23 3.40 9.31
C ARG A 334 -12.78 3.10 8.97
N ILE A 335 -12.46 2.96 7.67
CA ILE A 335 -11.10 2.68 7.17
C ILE A 335 -10.21 3.90 7.36
N ARG A 336 -10.68 5.09 6.99
CA ARG A 336 -9.95 6.36 7.16
C ARG A 336 -9.65 6.66 8.62
N GLN A 337 -10.63 6.43 9.50
CA GLN A 337 -10.48 6.64 10.94
C GLN A 337 -9.38 5.77 11.55
N ARG A 338 -9.20 4.51 11.11
CA ARG A 338 -8.16 3.61 11.60
C ARG A 338 -6.76 4.25 11.55
N VAL A 339 -6.46 4.99 10.50
CA VAL A 339 -5.16 5.62 10.26
C VAL A 339 -5.12 7.10 10.67
N GLY A 340 -6.22 7.65 11.18
CA GLY A 340 -6.33 9.07 11.53
C GLY A 340 -6.33 10.00 10.32
N HIS A 341 -6.81 9.54 9.15
CA HIS A 341 -7.02 10.37 7.97
C HIS A 341 -8.34 11.14 8.07
N VAL A 342 -8.42 12.29 7.37
CA VAL A 342 -9.65 13.11 7.32
C VAL A 342 -10.83 12.29 6.77
N LEU A 343 -11.99 12.46 7.40
CA LEU A 343 -13.19 11.71 7.04
C LEU A 343 -13.93 12.34 5.84
N LEU A 344 -14.63 11.52 5.05
CA LEU A 344 -15.55 12.03 4.06
C LEU A 344 -16.70 12.77 4.74
N ASN A 345 -17.18 13.84 4.10
CA ASN A 345 -18.21 14.75 4.59
C ASN A 345 -17.83 15.54 5.86
N ASP A 346 -16.53 15.69 6.14
CA ASP A 346 -16.07 16.63 7.18
C ASP A 346 -16.19 18.07 6.69
N GLN A 347 -17.05 18.85 7.35
CA GLN A 347 -17.35 20.22 6.97
C GLN A 347 -16.15 21.19 7.11
N ALA A 348 -15.14 20.82 7.87
CA ALA A 348 -13.90 21.59 7.97
C ALA A 348 -13.00 21.44 6.73
N TYR A 349 -13.24 20.42 5.91
CA TYR A 349 -12.42 20.08 4.74
C TYR A 349 -13.29 19.96 3.48
N PRO A 350 -13.52 21.04 2.73
CA PRO A 350 -14.42 21.06 1.56
C PRO A 350 -14.12 19.99 0.51
N ALA A 351 -12.84 19.58 0.36
CA ALA A 351 -12.44 18.53 -0.57
C ALA A 351 -13.00 17.14 -0.23
N THR A 352 -13.44 16.93 1.02
CA THR A 352 -14.00 15.64 1.48
C THR A 352 -15.48 15.48 1.20
N ILE A 353 -16.16 16.56 0.79
CA ILE A 353 -17.63 16.55 0.62
C ILE A 353 -18.02 15.72 -0.60
N VAL A 354 -18.85 14.72 -0.35
CA VAL A 354 -19.39 13.83 -1.39
C VAL A 354 -20.53 14.51 -2.12
N SER A 355 -20.37 14.74 -3.42
CA SER A 355 -21.33 15.49 -4.24
C SER A 355 -22.44 14.63 -4.86
N GLY A 356 -22.36 13.30 -4.74
CA GLY A 356 -23.37 12.37 -5.26
C GLY A 356 -22.82 10.97 -5.50
N GLN A 357 -23.65 10.12 -6.13
CA GLN A 357 -23.36 8.70 -6.33
C GLN A 357 -22.09 8.48 -7.17
N GLU A 358 -21.91 9.24 -8.25
CA GLU A 358 -20.74 9.07 -9.13
C GLU A 358 -19.44 9.52 -8.44
N ASP A 359 -19.44 10.64 -7.75
CA ASP A 359 -18.31 11.08 -6.95
C ASP A 359 -17.95 10.03 -5.87
N MET A 360 -18.97 9.51 -5.17
CA MET A 360 -18.73 8.46 -4.17
C MET A 360 -18.16 7.18 -4.80
N ARG A 361 -18.61 6.80 -6.02
CA ARG A 361 -18.06 5.65 -6.75
C ARG A 361 -16.56 5.83 -7.01
N GLN A 362 -16.14 7.01 -7.46
CA GLN A 362 -14.72 7.29 -7.71
C GLN A 362 -13.92 7.27 -6.40
N ARG A 363 -14.46 7.84 -5.32
CA ARG A 363 -13.81 7.81 -3.99
C ARG A 363 -13.68 6.40 -3.45
N ILE A 364 -14.70 5.55 -3.58
CA ILE A 364 -14.64 4.13 -3.18
C ILE A 364 -13.55 3.42 -3.99
N ARG A 365 -13.50 3.58 -5.30
CA ARG A 365 -12.46 2.96 -6.16
C ARG A 365 -11.07 3.42 -5.76
N LYS A 366 -10.88 4.71 -5.49
CA LYS A 366 -9.61 5.26 -5.00
C LYS A 366 -9.23 4.66 -3.63
N GLU A 367 -10.20 4.53 -2.73
CA GLU A 367 -9.99 3.91 -1.43
C GLU A 367 -9.55 2.45 -1.54
N PHE A 368 -10.10 1.68 -2.50
CA PHE A 368 -9.63 0.33 -2.81
C PHE A 368 -8.15 0.30 -3.19
N TYR A 369 -7.68 1.23 -4.04
CA TYR A 369 -6.26 1.30 -4.41
C TYR A 369 -5.37 1.63 -3.22
N VAL A 370 -5.74 2.64 -2.44
CA VAL A 370 -4.95 3.12 -1.30
C VAL A 370 -4.89 2.05 -0.20
N GLU A 371 -6.01 1.41 0.08
CA GLU A 371 -6.13 0.40 1.13
C GLU A 371 -5.52 -0.94 0.74
N LEU A 372 -5.81 -1.43 -0.47
CA LEU A 372 -5.43 -2.77 -0.94
C LEU A 372 -4.22 -2.79 -1.88
N GLY A 373 -3.55 -1.66 -2.08
CA GLY A 373 -2.35 -1.58 -2.91
C GLY A 373 -1.28 -2.58 -2.45
N GLY A 374 -0.73 -3.34 -3.40
CA GLY A 374 0.20 -4.42 -3.12
C GLY A 374 -0.46 -5.75 -2.71
N GLU A 375 -1.81 -5.80 -2.63
CA GLU A 375 -2.61 -7.02 -2.48
C GLU A 375 -3.21 -7.43 -3.83
N ASP A 376 -3.46 -8.71 -4.06
CA ASP A 376 -3.73 -9.24 -5.41
C ASP A 376 -5.15 -8.97 -5.94
N SER A 377 -6.04 -8.36 -5.14
CA SER A 377 -7.47 -8.20 -5.47
C SER A 377 -7.77 -7.14 -6.54
N MET A 378 -6.87 -6.17 -6.77
CA MET A 378 -7.15 -5.01 -7.62
C MET A 378 -7.37 -5.34 -9.09
N PHE A 379 -6.65 -6.31 -9.64
CA PHE A 379 -6.85 -6.77 -11.02
C PHE A 379 -8.30 -7.20 -11.28
N PHE A 380 -8.88 -8.01 -10.39
CA PHE A 380 -10.25 -8.48 -10.51
C PHE A 380 -11.28 -7.35 -10.31
N ASN A 381 -10.99 -6.38 -9.45
CA ASN A 381 -11.83 -5.20 -9.28
C ASN A 381 -11.84 -4.33 -10.53
N GLU A 382 -10.70 -4.08 -11.17
CA GLU A 382 -10.64 -3.32 -12.42
C GLU A 382 -11.35 -4.01 -13.59
N LEU A 383 -11.25 -5.34 -13.69
CA LEU A 383 -12.01 -6.11 -14.68
C LEU A 383 -13.51 -5.94 -14.47
N ARG A 384 -13.98 -6.04 -13.24
CA ARG A 384 -15.39 -5.88 -12.87
C ARG A 384 -15.91 -4.46 -13.10
N TRP A 385 -15.07 -3.44 -12.84
CA TRP A 385 -15.40 -2.03 -13.12
C TRP A 385 -15.29 -1.66 -14.60
N GLY A 386 -14.72 -2.51 -15.44
CA GLY A 386 -14.45 -2.22 -16.85
C GLY A 386 -13.32 -1.22 -17.08
N THR A 387 -12.49 -0.93 -16.08
CA THR A 387 -11.44 0.11 -16.12
C THR A 387 -10.05 -0.40 -16.47
N TRP A 388 -9.87 -1.72 -16.54
CA TRP A 388 -8.55 -2.33 -16.81
C TRP A 388 -7.88 -1.86 -18.08
N TYR A 389 -8.68 -1.69 -19.17
CA TYR A 389 -8.14 -1.28 -20.47
C TYR A 389 -7.90 0.23 -20.58
N ASP A 390 -8.54 1.04 -19.73
CA ASP A 390 -8.46 2.51 -19.79
C ASP A 390 -7.17 3.04 -19.15
N ARG A 391 -6.44 2.21 -18.42
CA ARG A 391 -5.23 2.57 -17.67
C ARG A 391 -3.91 2.17 -18.35
N LYS A 392 -3.94 1.86 -19.64
CA LYS A 392 -2.73 1.51 -20.40
C LYS A 392 -1.92 2.72 -20.80
#